data_bcb472873fcd05558d0b4af8cb2fcf2d
#
_entry.id   bcb472873fcd05558d0b4af8cb2fcf2d
#
_cell.length_a   1.000
_cell.length_b   1.000
_cell.length_c   1.000
_cell.angle_alpha   90.00
_cell.angle_beta   90.00
_cell.angle_gamma   90.00
#
_symmetry.space_group_name_H-M   'P 1'
#
loop_
_entity.id
_entity.type
_entity.pdbx_description
1 polymer ?
#
loop_
_entity_poly.entity_id
_entity_poly.type
_entity_poly.pdbx_seq_one_letter_code
_entity_poly.pdbx_strand_id
1 'polypeptide(L)'
;REASDYFFAESELPKHGYDFEIWGEIPPERGLGSSSTVLGGVFLALNHLHGRPFDEHASVRLLARLDNAPDNVCALVGGGFCVSRIDPESGEYVDSFHFPVCDELSLVVASPEIRVRTRDARAVLPDSLEFSEVVSSLNGLAYLVSAFAKGDYERLRGSMADRIHQP
;
A
#
# COMPACT_ATOMS: atom_id res chain seq x y z
N ARG A 1 -18.36 -4.86 -6.11
CA ARG A 1 -18.79 -4.87 -7.52
C ARG A 1 -17.67 -4.37 -8.42
N GLU A 2 -17.12 -3.20 -8.17
CA GLU A 2 -16.04 -2.58 -8.97
C GLU A 2 -14.85 -3.53 -9.20
N ALA A 3 -14.26 -4.09 -8.12
CA ALA A 3 -13.13 -5.01 -8.23
C ALA A 3 -13.45 -6.29 -9.02
N SER A 4 -14.69 -6.80 -8.90
CA SER A 4 -15.13 -7.96 -9.67
C SER A 4 -15.29 -7.63 -11.16
N ASP A 5 -15.92 -6.49 -11.45
CA ASP A 5 -16.11 -6.04 -12.83
C ASP A 5 -14.76 -5.82 -13.52
N TYR A 6 -13.80 -5.20 -12.78
CA TYR A 6 -12.45 -4.97 -13.25
C TYR A 6 -11.67 -6.26 -13.47
N PHE A 7 -11.73 -7.23 -12.54
CA PHE A 7 -11.08 -8.54 -12.69
C PHE A 7 -11.51 -9.25 -13.98
N PHE A 8 -12.83 -9.31 -14.26
CA PHE A 8 -13.32 -9.98 -15.46
C PHE A 8 -12.99 -9.21 -16.74
N ALA A 9 -12.90 -7.89 -16.69
CA ALA A 9 -12.48 -7.10 -17.83
C ALA A 9 -11.01 -7.36 -18.20
N GLU A 10 -10.13 -7.45 -17.20
CA GLU A 10 -8.70 -7.65 -17.42
C GLU A 10 -8.32 -9.11 -17.72
N SER A 11 -9.07 -10.06 -17.17
CA SER A 11 -8.81 -11.50 -17.40
C SER A 11 -9.44 -12.06 -18.68
N GLU A 12 -10.33 -11.32 -19.33
CA GLU A 12 -11.12 -11.77 -20.49
C GLU A 12 -11.93 -13.06 -20.21
N LEU A 13 -12.08 -13.45 -18.95
CA LEU A 13 -12.84 -14.63 -18.56
C LEU A 13 -14.35 -14.35 -18.58
N PRO A 14 -15.19 -15.37 -18.80
CA PRO A 14 -16.63 -15.23 -18.70
C PRO A 14 -17.03 -14.72 -17.31
N LYS A 15 -17.80 -13.63 -17.28
CA LYS A 15 -18.25 -13.04 -16.03
C LYS A 15 -19.34 -13.90 -15.40
N HIS A 16 -19.13 -14.23 -14.12
CA HIS A 16 -20.10 -14.90 -13.27
C HIS A 16 -20.57 -13.98 -12.15
N GLY A 17 -21.76 -14.23 -11.61
CA GLY A 17 -22.23 -13.59 -10.39
C GLY A 17 -21.59 -14.24 -9.16
N TYR A 18 -21.14 -13.41 -8.20
CA TYR A 18 -20.62 -13.86 -6.92
C TYR A 18 -21.25 -13.03 -5.81
N ASP A 19 -21.55 -13.70 -4.72
CA ASP A 19 -21.85 -13.06 -3.44
C ASP A 19 -20.56 -13.03 -2.61
N PHE A 20 -20.21 -11.84 -2.13
CA PHE A 20 -19.01 -11.63 -1.31
C PHE A 20 -19.43 -11.30 0.11
N GLU A 21 -18.87 -12.02 1.03
CA GLU A 21 -18.92 -11.69 2.45
C GLU A 21 -17.52 -11.30 2.91
N ILE A 22 -17.37 -10.12 3.52
CA ILE A 22 -16.08 -9.55 3.87
C ILE A 22 -16.05 -9.33 5.37
N TRP A 23 -15.10 -9.98 6.04
CA TRP A 23 -14.77 -9.75 7.44
C TRP A 23 -13.38 -9.16 7.55
N GLY A 24 -13.17 -8.27 8.48
CA GLY A 24 -11.85 -7.68 8.72
C GLY A 24 -11.85 -6.78 9.94
N GLU A 25 -10.69 -6.65 10.54
CA GLU A 25 -10.46 -5.81 11.71
C GLU A 25 -9.92 -4.42 11.35
N ILE A 26 -9.63 -4.16 10.07
CA ILE A 26 -9.08 -2.89 9.62
C ILE A 26 -10.20 -1.85 9.55
N PRO A 27 -10.19 -0.84 10.44
CA PRO A 27 -11.24 0.18 10.46
C PRO A 27 -11.17 1.06 9.21
N PRO A 28 -12.33 1.40 8.60
CA PRO A 28 -12.36 2.26 7.42
C PRO A 28 -11.96 3.71 7.77
N GLU A 29 -11.40 4.42 6.79
CA GLU A 29 -11.04 5.85 6.87
C GLU A 29 -10.08 6.19 8.03
N ARG A 30 -9.10 5.30 8.30
CA ARG A 30 -8.08 5.47 9.35
C ARG A 30 -6.65 5.45 8.81
N GLY A 31 -6.46 5.54 7.50
CA GLY A 31 -5.13 5.50 6.89
C GLY A 31 -4.43 4.13 6.96
N LEU A 32 -5.20 3.06 7.18
CA LEU A 32 -4.67 1.69 7.30
C LEU A 32 -4.92 0.83 6.04
N GLY A 33 -5.14 1.44 4.88
CA GLY A 33 -5.32 0.73 3.62
C GLY A 33 -6.61 -0.09 3.51
N SER A 34 -7.68 0.27 4.25
CA SER A 34 -8.96 -0.48 4.24
C SER A 34 -9.57 -0.59 2.84
N SER A 35 -9.49 0.45 2.00
CA SER A 35 -9.97 0.41 0.61
C SER A 35 -9.23 -0.66 -0.19
N SER A 36 -7.90 -0.59 -0.18
CA SER A 36 -7.02 -1.56 -0.86
C SER A 36 -7.30 -2.98 -0.41
N THR A 37 -7.53 -3.19 0.90
CA THR A 37 -7.81 -4.52 1.46
C THR A 37 -9.11 -5.09 0.93
N VAL A 38 -10.18 -4.29 0.82
CA VAL A 38 -11.48 -4.74 0.28
C VAL A 38 -11.39 -5.02 -1.22
N LEU A 39 -10.85 -4.07 -1.99
CA LEU A 39 -10.72 -4.22 -3.45
C LEU A 39 -9.80 -5.39 -3.80
N GLY A 40 -8.64 -5.45 -3.16
CA GLY A 40 -7.65 -6.49 -3.37
C GLY A 40 -8.12 -7.85 -2.89
N GLY A 41 -8.81 -7.93 -1.74
CA GLY A 41 -9.39 -9.19 -1.25
C GLY A 41 -10.34 -9.81 -2.26
N VAL A 42 -11.27 -9.02 -2.84
CA VAL A 42 -12.18 -9.49 -3.89
C VAL A 42 -11.41 -9.91 -5.15
N PHE A 43 -10.46 -9.09 -5.61
CA PHE A 43 -9.66 -9.39 -6.80
C PHE A 43 -8.84 -10.67 -6.63
N LEU A 44 -8.12 -10.81 -5.52
CA LEU A 44 -7.27 -11.98 -5.25
C LEU A 44 -8.08 -13.25 -5.03
N ALA A 45 -9.27 -13.17 -4.41
CA ALA A 45 -10.18 -14.29 -4.30
C ALA A 45 -10.64 -14.78 -5.67
N LEU A 46 -11.05 -13.87 -6.56
CA LEU A 46 -11.40 -14.21 -7.94
C LEU A 46 -10.21 -14.77 -8.70
N ASN A 47 -9.03 -14.17 -8.57
CA ASN A 47 -7.80 -14.67 -9.18
C ASN A 47 -7.51 -16.12 -8.77
N HIS A 48 -7.68 -16.42 -7.48
CA HIS A 48 -7.52 -17.78 -6.96
C HIS A 48 -8.58 -18.76 -7.51
N LEU A 49 -9.86 -18.36 -7.48
CA LEU A 49 -10.97 -19.19 -7.95
C LEU A 49 -10.90 -19.52 -9.43
N HIS A 50 -10.34 -18.63 -10.23
CA HIS A 50 -10.19 -18.79 -11.68
C HIS A 50 -8.83 -19.34 -12.13
N GLY A 51 -8.09 -20.00 -11.23
CA GLY A 51 -6.83 -20.66 -11.55
C GLY A 51 -5.64 -19.72 -11.69
N ARG A 52 -5.71 -18.53 -11.10
CA ARG A 52 -4.63 -17.52 -11.04
C ARG A 52 -4.17 -17.05 -12.42
N PRO A 53 -5.06 -16.46 -13.24
CA PRO A 53 -4.66 -15.89 -14.52
C PRO A 53 -3.61 -14.79 -14.41
N PHE A 54 -3.54 -14.12 -13.25
CA PHE A 54 -2.54 -13.10 -12.95
C PHE A 54 -1.54 -13.60 -11.89
N ASP A 55 -0.26 -13.43 -12.18
CA ASP A 55 0.80 -13.60 -11.19
C ASP A 55 0.80 -12.45 -10.16
N GLU A 56 1.72 -12.48 -9.22
CA GLU A 56 1.82 -11.47 -8.16
C GLU A 56 2.08 -10.07 -8.73
N HIS A 57 3.05 -9.94 -9.64
CA HIS A 57 3.39 -8.66 -10.25
C HIS A 57 2.24 -8.07 -11.06
N ALA A 58 1.55 -8.89 -11.88
CA ALA A 58 0.38 -8.47 -12.62
C ALA A 58 -0.77 -8.07 -11.68
N SER A 59 -0.97 -8.82 -10.59
CA SER A 59 -1.98 -8.50 -9.58
C SER A 59 -1.72 -7.16 -8.91
N VAL A 60 -0.47 -6.88 -8.50
CA VAL A 60 -0.10 -5.57 -7.93
C VAL A 60 -0.34 -4.45 -8.94
N ARG A 61 0.11 -4.62 -10.18
CA ARG A 61 -0.06 -3.61 -11.23
C ARG A 61 -1.52 -3.27 -11.50
N LEU A 62 -2.37 -4.28 -11.61
CA LEU A 62 -3.80 -4.11 -11.88
C LEU A 62 -4.52 -3.48 -10.69
N LEU A 63 -4.24 -3.96 -9.49
CA LEU A 63 -4.82 -3.39 -8.28
C LEU A 63 -4.35 -1.97 -7.99
N ALA A 64 -3.08 -1.65 -8.28
CA ALA A 64 -2.56 -0.28 -8.15
C ALA A 64 -3.26 0.70 -9.09
N ARG A 65 -3.64 0.27 -10.29
CA ARG A 65 -4.49 1.06 -11.21
C ARG A 65 -5.91 1.24 -10.67
N LEU A 66 -6.49 0.20 -10.09
CA LEU A 66 -7.85 0.22 -9.57
C LEU A 66 -7.99 1.12 -8.34
N ASP A 67 -7.07 1.02 -7.38
CA ASP A 67 -7.14 1.72 -6.08
C ASP A 67 -6.31 3.02 -6.04
N ASN A 68 -5.45 3.24 -7.03
CA ASN A 68 -4.51 4.37 -7.09
C ASN A 68 -3.63 4.51 -5.82
N ALA A 69 -3.26 3.38 -5.22
CA ALA A 69 -2.46 3.28 -3.99
C ALA A 69 -1.46 2.10 -4.09
N PRO A 70 -0.41 2.22 -4.92
CA PRO A 70 0.54 1.14 -5.15
C PRO A 70 1.27 0.68 -3.89
N ASP A 71 1.54 1.57 -2.95
CA ASP A 71 2.14 1.30 -1.64
C ASP A 71 1.28 0.33 -0.81
N ASN A 72 0.00 0.62 -0.64
CA ASN A 72 -0.94 -0.24 0.07
C ASN A 72 -1.11 -1.60 -0.62
N VAL A 73 -1.22 -1.57 -1.95
CA VAL A 73 -1.42 -2.79 -2.75
C VAL A 73 -0.20 -3.72 -2.70
N CYS A 74 1.02 -3.19 -2.75
CA CYS A 74 2.24 -3.99 -2.61
C CYS A 74 2.26 -4.73 -1.27
N ALA A 75 1.94 -4.04 -0.17
CA ALA A 75 1.89 -4.65 1.15
C ALA A 75 0.76 -5.68 1.27
N LEU A 76 -0.39 -5.42 0.64
CA LEU A 76 -1.53 -6.35 0.62
C LEU A 76 -1.19 -7.67 -0.09
N VAL A 77 -0.51 -7.60 -1.24
CA VAL A 77 -0.25 -8.78 -2.08
C VAL A 77 0.98 -9.53 -1.62
N GLY A 78 2.08 -8.83 -1.36
CA GLY A 78 3.37 -9.43 -1.03
C GLY A 78 3.65 -9.57 0.47
N GLY A 79 2.93 -8.83 1.31
CA GLY A 79 3.17 -8.80 2.77
C GLY A 79 4.51 -8.16 3.15
N GLY A 80 4.76 -8.09 4.46
CA GLY A 80 6.00 -7.54 5.00
C GLY A 80 6.14 -6.03 4.85
N PHE A 81 7.37 -5.55 4.81
CA PHE A 81 7.69 -4.15 4.50
C PHE A 81 7.97 -4.00 3.00
N CYS A 82 7.21 -3.16 2.33
CA CYS A 82 7.28 -3.01 0.89
C CYS A 82 7.74 -1.62 0.48
N VAL A 83 8.55 -1.56 -0.57
CA VAL A 83 8.92 -0.30 -1.23
C VAL A 83 8.56 -0.42 -2.70
N SER A 84 7.56 0.34 -3.14
CA SER A 84 7.11 0.36 -4.52
C SER A 84 7.80 1.46 -5.32
N ARG A 85 8.08 1.17 -6.59
CA ARG A 85 8.54 2.14 -7.57
C ARG A 85 7.41 2.47 -8.53
N ILE A 86 7.19 3.77 -8.72
CA ILE A 86 6.23 4.32 -9.67
C ILE A 86 7.00 5.01 -10.78
N ASP A 87 6.52 4.89 -11.99
CA ASP A 87 7.02 5.68 -13.11
C ASP A 87 6.65 7.17 -12.91
N PRO A 88 7.61 8.09 -12.92
CA PRO A 88 7.35 9.49 -12.59
C PRO A 88 6.53 10.23 -13.65
N GLU A 89 6.47 9.73 -14.90
CA GLU A 89 5.74 10.37 -15.99
C GLU A 89 4.31 9.86 -16.05
N SER A 90 4.10 8.55 -15.96
CA SER A 90 2.78 7.93 -16.06
C SER A 90 2.07 7.79 -14.72
N GLY A 91 2.81 7.77 -13.60
CA GLY A 91 2.28 7.44 -12.28
C GLY A 91 1.98 5.96 -12.07
N GLU A 92 2.34 5.12 -13.05
CA GLU A 92 2.07 3.69 -12.99
C GLU A 92 3.09 2.92 -12.12
N TYR A 93 2.60 1.87 -11.48
CA TYR A 93 3.45 0.92 -10.77
C TYR A 93 4.42 0.21 -11.74
N VAL A 94 5.68 0.17 -11.36
CA VAL A 94 6.75 -0.48 -12.13
C VAL A 94 7.15 -1.79 -11.49
N ASP A 95 7.62 -1.74 -10.25
CA ASP A 95 8.05 -2.89 -9.46
C ASP A 95 8.09 -2.57 -7.95
N SER A 96 8.41 -3.55 -7.12
CA SER A 96 8.57 -3.36 -5.68
C SER A 96 9.61 -4.29 -5.08
N PHE A 97 10.21 -3.83 -3.99
CA PHE A 97 10.97 -4.66 -3.07
C PHE A 97 10.10 -5.06 -1.89
N HIS A 98 10.23 -6.32 -1.47
CA HIS A 98 9.56 -6.88 -0.30
C HIS A 98 10.62 -7.36 0.70
N PHE A 99 10.50 -6.92 1.92
CA PHE A 99 11.38 -7.32 3.01
C PHE A 99 10.56 -8.07 4.05
N PRO A 100 10.97 -9.28 4.44
CA PRO A 100 10.31 -9.99 5.52
C PRO A 100 10.44 -9.19 6.82
N VAL A 101 9.40 -9.20 7.61
CA VAL A 101 9.39 -8.57 8.94
C VAL A 101 9.44 -9.69 9.97
N CYS A 102 10.29 -9.58 11.00
CA CYS A 102 10.38 -10.58 12.03
C CYS A 102 9.16 -10.54 12.96
N ASP A 103 8.82 -11.69 13.54
CA ASP A 103 7.68 -11.84 14.45
C ASP A 103 7.84 -11.05 15.76
N GLU A 104 9.07 -10.65 16.08
CA GLU A 104 9.40 -9.88 17.29
C GLU A 104 9.07 -8.38 17.13
N LEU A 105 8.89 -7.90 15.90
CA LEU A 105 8.52 -6.52 15.65
C LEU A 105 7.02 -6.31 15.90
N SER A 106 6.70 -5.54 16.93
CA SER A 106 5.31 -5.16 17.23
C SER A 106 5.00 -3.75 16.76
N LEU A 107 3.83 -3.59 16.14
CA LEU A 107 3.30 -2.30 15.74
C LEU A 107 2.17 -1.88 16.69
N VAL A 108 2.23 -0.66 17.19
CA VAL A 108 1.16 -0.06 17.97
C VAL A 108 0.43 0.95 17.10
N VAL A 109 -0.85 0.71 16.86
CA VAL A 109 -1.70 1.60 16.06
C VAL A 109 -2.61 2.40 16.99
N ALA A 110 -2.50 3.72 16.94
CA ALA A 110 -3.43 4.63 17.59
C ALA A 110 -4.45 5.12 16.57
N SER A 111 -5.71 4.71 16.71
CA SER A 111 -6.80 5.10 15.82
C SER A 111 -7.81 5.99 16.58
N PRO A 112 -7.67 7.32 16.52
CA PRO A 112 -8.63 8.23 17.13
C PRO A 112 -9.99 8.15 16.41
N GLU A 113 -11.08 8.57 17.08
CA GLU A 113 -12.43 8.56 16.50
C GLU A 113 -12.64 9.61 15.40
N ILE A 114 -11.61 10.40 15.10
CA ILE A 114 -11.65 11.42 14.05
C ILE A 114 -11.44 10.74 12.70
N ARG A 115 -12.38 10.95 11.78
CA ARG A 115 -12.26 10.47 10.39
C ARG A 115 -11.54 11.51 9.55
N VAL A 116 -10.47 11.10 8.89
CA VAL A 116 -9.73 11.95 7.95
C VAL A 116 -9.74 11.27 6.58
N ARG A 117 -10.37 11.92 5.61
CA ARG A 117 -10.33 11.43 4.23
C ARG A 117 -8.94 11.65 3.64
N THR A 118 -8.44 10.71 2.85
CA THR A 118 -7.13 10.81 2.18
C THR A 118 -6.95 12.12 1.41
N ARG A 119 -8.01 12.60 0.73
CA ARG A 119 -7.99 13.89 0.04
C ARG A 119 -7.73 15.06 0.98
N ASP A 120 -8.37 15.06 2.14
CA ASP A 120 -8.26 16.15 3.11
C ASP A 120 -6.88 16.13 3.79
N ALA A 121 -6.33 14.93 4.05
CA ALA A 121 -4.96 14.76 4.54
C ALA A 121 -3.92 15.27 3.52
N ARG A 122 -4.13 14.99 2.22
CA ARG A 122 -3.24 15.50 1.17
C ARG A 122 -3.32 17.01 0.98
N ALA A 123 -4.47 17.61 1.25
CA ALA A 123 -4.68 19.06 1.08
C ALA A 123 -3.94 19.93 2.12
N VAL A 124 -3.44 19.33 3.19
CA VAL A 124 -2.64 20.04 4.22
C VAL A 124 -1.13 19.90 4.03
N LEU A 125 -0.70 19.15 3.00
CA LEU A 125 0.72 19.04 2.68
C LEU A 125 1.24 20.38 2.17
N PRO A 126 2.48 20.77 2.51
CA PRO A 126 3.06 22.03 2.06
C PRO A 126 3.32 22.03 0.54
N ASP A 127 3.05 23.14 -0.10
CA ASP A 127 3.34 23.34 -1.55
C ASP A 127 4.84 23.44 -1.84
N SER A 128 5.66 23.77 -0.85
CA SER A 128 7.11 23.90 -0.95
C SER A 128 7.78 23.57 0.38
N LEU A 129 8.99 23.07 0.31
CA LEU A 129 9.80 22.69 1.48
C LEU A 129 11.20 23.31 1.37
N GLU A 130 11.81 23.61 2.51
CA GLU A 130 13.21 23.97 2.57
C GLU A 130 14.09 22.78 2.13
N PHE A 131 15.13 23.05 1.36
CA PHE A 131 16.03 22.00 0.84
C PHE A 131 16.58 21.09 1.94
N SER A 132 16.90 21.65 3.10
CA SER A 132 17.40 20.92 4.26
C SER A 132 16.37 19.93 4.82
N GLU A 133 15.08 20.26 4.78
CA GLU A 133 13.99 19.38 5.23
C GLU A 133 13.80 18.20 4.28
N VAL A 134 13.89 18.47 2.97
CA VAL A 134 13.85 17.41 1.94
C VAL A 134 15.02 16.45 2.12
N VAL A 135 16.26 16.98 2.28
CA VAL A 135 17.45 16.15 2.50
C VAL A 135 17.31 15.32 3.77
N SER A 136 16.78 15.90 4.85
CA SER A 136 16.56 15.19 6.13
C SER A 136 15.55 14.04 5.96
N SER A 137 14.43 14.29 5.28
CA SER A 137 13.40 13.28 5.06
C SER A 137 13.89 12.14 4.17
N LEU A 138 14.61 12.45 3.08
CA LEU A 138 15.21 11.44 2.21
C LEU A 138 16.28 10.60 2.94
N ASN A 139 17.09 11.21 3.79
CA ASN A 139 18.05 10.49 4.62
C ASN A 139 17.34 9.54 5.60
N GLY A 140 16.30 10.02 6.29
CA GLY A 140 15.46 9.20 7.17
C GLY A 140 14.85 8.00 6.43
N LEU A 141 14.26 8.24 5.26
CA LEU A 141 13.68 7.17 4.42
C LEU A 141 14.73 6.15 4.00
N ALA A 142 15.88 6.60 3.49
CA ALA A 142 16.96 5.69 3.08
C ALA A 142 17.47 4.84 4.24
N TYR A 143 17.56 5.44 5.43
CA TYR A 143 17.99 4.75 6.65
C TYR A 143 16.92 3.73 7.11
N LEU A 144 15.64 4.09 7.07
CA LEU A 144 14.51 3.21 7.37
C LEU A 144 14.52 1.97 6.47
N VAL A 145 14.58 2.18 5.16
CA VAL A 145 14.63 1.08 4.18
C VAL A 145 15.85 0.19 4.43
N SER A 146 17.01 0.77 4.73
CA SER A 146 18.23 0.01 5.04
C SER A 146 18.10 -0.83 6.31
N ALA A 147 17.40 -0.33 7.33
CA ALA A 147 17.14 -1.05 8.57
C ALA A 147 16.27 -2.29 8.31
N PHE A 148 15.18 -2.15 7.56
CA PHE A 148 14.35 -3.30 7.17
C PHE A 148 15.11 -4.29 6.26
N ALA A 149 15.87 -3.80 5.29
CA ALA A 149 16.67 -4.65 4.41
C ALA A 149 17.71 -5.50 5.15
N LYS A 150 18.17 -5.01 6.31
CA LYS A 150 19.13 -5.71 7.17
C LYS A 150 18.51 -6.49 8.33
N GLY A 151 17.21 -6.31 8.57
CA GLY A 151 16.55 -6.83 9.78
C GLY A 151 17.07 -6.20 11.07
N ASP A 152 17.65 -5.00 10.99
CA ASP A 152 18.22 -4.27 12.15
C ASP A 152 17.20 -3.26 12.68
N TYR A 153 16.22 -3.77 13.41
CA TYR A 153 15.08 -2.98 13.88
C TYR A 153 15.40 -2.01 15.02
N GLU A 154 16.52 -2.19 15.71
CA GLU A 154 16.99 -1.21 16.71
C GLU A 154 17.27 0.15 16.07
N ARG A 155 17.65 0.15 14.81
CA ARG A 155 17.93 1.36 14.03
C ARG A 155 16.70 2.09 13.52
N LEU A 156 15.50 1.57 13.69
CA LEU A 156 14.27 2.27 13.35
C LEU A 156 14.08 3.52 14.20
N ARG A 157 14.69 3.55 15.40
CA ARG A 157 14.66 4.71 16.28
C ARG A 157 15.37 5.89 15.62
N GLY A 158 14.63 6.99 15.40
CA GLY A 158 15.15 8.20 14.78
C GLY A 158 15.15 8.21 13.24
N SER A 159 14.75 7.12 12.58
CA SER A 159 14.61 7.06 11.11
C SER A 159 13.25 7.52 10.60
N MET A 160 12.29 7.76 11.50
CA MET A 160 10.91 8.10 11.15
C MET A 160 10.62 9.61 11.18
N ALA A 161 11.66 10.45 11.21
CA ALA A 161 11.47 11.89 11.13
C ALA A 161 11.16 12.27 9.67
N ASP A 162 9.90 12.55 9.41
CA ASP A 162 9.41 12.98 8.10
C ASP A 162 8.95 14.43 8.19
N ARG A 163 9.55 15.29 7.37
CA ARG A 163 9.18 16.72 7.26
C ARG A 163 8.30 17.01 6.05
N ILE A 164 8.04 15.99 5.22
CA ILE A 164 7.20 16.11 4.03
C ILE A 164 5.73 15.89 4.41
N HIS A 165 5.44 14.81 5.14
CA HIS A 165 4.08 14.41 5.48
C HIS A 165 3.72 14.68 6.95
N GLN A 166 4.70 14.98 7.79
CA GLN A 166 4.53 15.28 9.22
C GLN A 166 5.21 16.62 9.57
N PRO A 167 4.68 17.74 9.03
CA PRO A 167 5.24 19.06 9.24
C PRO A 167 5.12 19.55 10.70
#